data_41257e417562014781a057207a2057a5
#
_entry.id   41257e417562014781a057207a2057a5
#
_cell.length_a   1.000
_cell.length_b   1.000
_cell.length_c   1.000
_cell.angle_alpha   90.00
_cell.angle_beta   90.00
_cell.angle_gamma   90.00
#
_symmetry.space_group_name_H-M   'P 1'
#
loop_
_entity.id
_entity.type
_entity.pdbx_description
1 polymer ?
#
loop_
_entity_poly.entity_id
_entity_poly.type
_entity_poly.pdbx_seq_one_letter_code
_entity_poly.pdbx_strand_id
1 'polypeptide(L)'
;MPKAILLFTVCIHHFIGCDLERIYRELEEQFPEITFLRCYMDPIMQKHGPTPDQKLRKAMYESLDSEPDKMDTKQISILGSDFALDQSSDLKELLPKAGYTVRELQSCRTWEEYKELGNAGTFLCCYPSGKYGIELLAKRLDRTFLYLPLSFDYEEIKKEEEILWNTLKPEDNQ
;
A
#
# COMPACT_ATOMS: atom_id res chain seq x y z
N MET A 1 6.95 19.67 12.95
CA MET A 1 5.93 19.91 11.91
C MET A 1 5.63 18.59 11.25
N PRO A 2 4.36 18.21 10.95
CA PRO A 2 4.06 16.96 10.26
C PRO A 2 4.66 16.96 8.86
N LYS A 3 5.09 15.79 8.39
CA LYS A 3 5.61 15.62 7.02
C LYS A 3 4.50 15.28 6.02
N ALA A 4 3.40 14.69 6.51
CA ALA A 4 2.24 14.38 5.70
C ALA A 4 0.95 14.59 6.50
N ILE A 5 -0.12 14.95 5.80
CA ILE A 5 -1.45 15.14 6.36
C ILE A 5 -2.47 14.41 5.47
N LEU A 6 -3.26 13.53 6.07
CA LEU A 6 -4.43 12.95 5.41
C LEU A 6 -5.60 13.92 5.54
N LEU A 7 -6.02 14.51 4.44
CA LEU A 7 -7.11 15.47 4.41
C LEU A 7 -8.39 14.78 3.93
N PHE A 8 -9.28 14.51 4.89
CA PHE A 8 -10.53 13.81 4.63
C PHE A 8 -11.62 14.80 4.15
N THR A 9 -12.21 14.48 3.01
CA THR A 9 -13.40 15.17 2.51
C THR A 9 -14.57 14.20 2.49
N VAL A 10 -15.74 14.70 2.83
CA VAL A 10 -16.98 13.93 2.93
C VAL A 10 -18.09 14.60 2.15
N CYS A 11 -19.24 13.93 1.98
CA CYS A 11 -20.36 14.38 1.15
C CYS A 11 -20.80 15.82 1.40
N ILE A 12 -20.73 16.32 2.65
CA ILE A 12 -21.14 17.69 2.97
C ILE A 12 -20.37 18.74 2.17
N HIS A 13 -19.11 18.53 1.87
CA HIS A 13 -18.29 19.47 1.10
C HIS A 13 -18.82 19.65 -0.33
N HIS A 14 -19.36 18.57 -0.93
CA HIS A 14 -20.03 18.66 -2.23
C HIS A 14 -21.36 19.40 -2.14
N PHE A 15 -22.17 19.14 -1.09
CA PHE A 15 -23.46 19.79 -0.91
C PHE A 15 -23.35 21.30 -0.72
N ILE A 16 -22.32 21.78 -0.05
CA ILE A 16 -22.06 23.21 0.16
C ILE A 16 -21.23 23.85 -0.96
N GLY A 17 -20.91 23.09 -2.01
CA GLY A 17 -20.19 23.59 -3.18
C GLY A 17 -18.72 23.97 -2.93
N CYS A 18 -18.03 23.24 -2.03
CA CYS A 18 -16.60 23.46 -1.80
C CYS A 18 -15.79 23.18 -3.07
N ASP A 19 -14.95 24.12 -3.47
CA ASP A 19 -13.92 23.91 -4.48
C ASP A 19 -12.71 23.23 -3.84
N LEU A 20 -12.77 21.89 -3.76
CA LEU A 20 -11.74 21.07 -3.10
C LEU A 20 -10.39 21.18 -3.81
N GLU A 21 -10.36 21.25 -5.13
CA GLU A 21 -9.12 21.35 -5.90
C GLU A 21 -8.42 22.68 -5.63
N ARG A 22 -9.16 23.77 -5.46
CA ARG A 22 -8.59 25.05 -5.05
C ARG A 22 -8.03 24.99 -3.64
N ILE A 23 -8.76 24.37 -2.71
CA ILE A 23 -8.30 24.23 -1.31
C ILE A 23 -6.99 23.44 -1.26
N TYR A 24 -6.89 22.30 -1.96
CA TYR A 24 -5.66 21.51 -2.00
C TYR A 24 -4.50 22.30 -2.55
N ARG A 25 -4.70 23.00 -3.66
CA ARG A 25 -3.65 23.83 -4.27
C ARG A 25 -3.17 24.94 -3.34
N GLU A 26 -4.09 25.67 -2.70
CA GLU A 26 -3.75 26.71 -1.73
C GLU A 26 -2.97 26.15 -0.54
N LEU A 27 -3.30 24.95 -0.05
CA LEU A 27 -2.57 24.28 1.03
C LEU A 27 -1.16 23.84 0.58
N GLU A 28 -1.04 23.26 -0.60
CA GLU A 28 0.23 22.84 -1.18
C GLU A 28 1.16 24.02 -1.44
N GLU A 29 0.61 25.17 -1.89
CA GLU A 29 1.37 26.41 -2.08
C GLU A 29 1.81 27.06 -0.74
N GLN A 30 0.93 27.01 0.27
CA GLN A 30 1.22 27.61 1.58
C GLN A 30 2.18 26.76 2.42
N PHE A 31 2.15 25.43 2.26
CA PHE A 31 2.95 24.48 3.03
C PHE A 31 3.66 23.46 2.13
N PRO A 32 4.62 23.91 1.31
CA PRO A 32 5.28 23.06 0.30
C PRO A 32 6.10 21.90 0.90
N GLU A 33 6.43 21.98 2.20
CA GLU A 33 7.14 20.91 2.91
C GLU A 33 6.22 19.80 3.45
N ILE A 34 4.89 19.95 3.31
CA ILE A 34 3.90 18.98 3.78
C ILE A 34 3.26 18.27 2.59
N THR A 35 3.27 16.95 2.62
CA THR A 35 2.52 16.14 1.64
C THR A 35 1.06 16.03 2.06
N PHE A 36 0.13 16.55 1.25
CA PHE A 36 -1.30 16.41 1.49
C PHE A 36 -1.85 15.20 0.74
N LEU A 37 -2.39 14.23 1.50
CA LEU A 37 -3.04 13.04 0.95
C LEU A 37 -4.53 13.29 0.82
N ARG A 38 -5.07 13.17 -0.40
CA ARG A 38 -6.45 13.50 -0.76
C ARG A 38 -7.37 12.33 -0.46
N CYS A 39 -8.03 12.34 0.70
CA CYS A 39 -8.86 11.24 1.19
C CYS A 39 -10.35 11.53 0.94
N TYR A 40 -10.85 11.14 -0.22
CA TYR A 40 -12.26 11.33 -0.60
C TYR A 40 -13.13 10.22 -0.01
N MET A 41 -13.95 10.58 1.01
CA MET A 41 -14.88 9.69 1.71
C MET A 41 -16.33 10.04 1.39
N ASP A 42 -16.68 10.04 0.10
CA ASP A 42 -18.00 10.44 -0.41
C ASP A 42 -18.68 9.33 -1.24
N PRO A 43 -19.28 8.33 -0.57
CA PRO A 43 -19.94 7.22 -1.24
C PRO A 43 -21.19 7.63 -2.04
N ILE A 44 -21.85 8.73 -1.66
CA ILE A 44 -23.12 9.16 -2.26
C ILE A 44 -22.95 9.57 -3.73
N MET A 45 -21.84 10.18 -4.06
CA MET A 45 -21.57 10.66 -5.43
C MET A 45 -21.09 9.55 -6.38
N GLN A 46 -20.91 8.33 -5.87
CA GLN A 46 -20.37 7.24 -6.66
C GLN A 46 -21.37 6.09 -6.81
N LYS A 47 -21.82 5.84 -8.03
CA LYS A 47 -22.70 4.71 -8.34
C LYS A 47 -21.93 3.40 -8.61
N HIS A 48 -20.70 3.51 -9.13
CA HIS A 48 -19.85 2.37 -9.49
C HIS A 48 -18.37 2.71 -9.23
N GLY A 49 -17.52 1.67 -9.08
CA GLY A 49 -16.06 1.80 -8.92
C GLY A 49 -15.57 1.49 -7.51
N PRO A 50 -14.34 1.89 -7.17
CA PRO A 50 -13.72 1.52 -5.88
C PRO A 50 -14.45 2.16 -4.71
N THR A 51 -14.53 1.41 -3.61
CA THR A 51 -15.12 1.89 -2.35
C THR A 51 -14.34 3.06 -1.75
N PRO A 52 -14.92 3.84 -0.82
CA PRO A 52 -14.18 4.90 -0.12
C PRO A 52 -12.88 4.41 0.53
N ASP A 53 -12.91 3.21 1.15
CA ASP A 53 -11.72 2.58 1.74
C ASP A 53 -10.64 2.26 0.69
N GLN A 54 -11.03 1.72 -0.45
CA GLN A 54 -10.11 1.48 -1.57
C GLN A 54 -9.51 2.77 -2.13
N LYS A 55 -10.29 3.85 -2.20
CA LYS A 55 -9.81 5.18 -2.62
C LYS A 55 -8.84 5.78 -1.60
N LEU A 56 -9.13 5.64 -0.31
CA LEU A 56 -8.24 6.09 0.76
C LEU A 56 -6.88 5.40 0.66
N ARG A 57 -6.88 4.07 0.56
CA ARG A 57 -5.64 3.29 0.43
C ARG A 57 -4.88 3.64 -0.85
N LYS A 58 -5.59 3.82 -1.97
CA LYS A 58 -5.00 4.31 -3.22
C LYS A 58 -4.30 5.66 -3.00
N ALA A 59 -4.98 6.64 -2.37
CA ALA A 59 -4.41 7.96 -2.10
C ALA A 59 -3.16 7.88 -1.21
N MET A 60 -3.17 7.02 -0.18
CA MET A 60 -1.98 6.76 0.64
C MET A 60 -0.82 6.21 -0.22
N TYR A 61 -1.08 5.20 -1.05
CA TYR A 61 -0.03 4.56 -1.84
C TYR A 61 0.45 5.42 -3.03
N GLU A 62 -0.32 6.40 -3.48
CA GLU A 62 0.12 7.39 -4.48
C GLU A 62 1.28 8.24 -3.98
N SER A 63 1.41 8.42 -2.67
CA SER A 63 2.54 9.14 -2.06
C SER A 63 3.81 8.29 -1.93
N LEU A 64 3.72 6.96 -2.11
CA LEU A 64 4.89 6.09 -2.18
C LEU A 64 5.55 6.26 -3.54
N ASP A 65 6.81 6.62 -3.51
CA ASP A 65 7.64 6.76 -4.70
C ASP A 65 8.98 6.08 -4.48
N SER A 66 9.64 5.73 -5.57
CA SER A 66 10.95 5.09 -5.51
C SER A 66 11.78 5.52 -6.70
N GLU A 67 12.99 5.98 -6.42
CA GLU A 67 13.99 6.15 -7.46
C GLU A 67 14.45 4.78 -7.96
N PRO A 68 14.71 4.60 -9.26
CA PRO A 68 15.09 3.29 -9.83
C PRO A 68 16.30 2.66 -9.16
N ASP A 69 17.25 3.46 -8.73
CA ASP A 69 18.48 3.04 -8.04
C ASP A 69 18.28 2.66 -6.57
N LYS A 70 17.13 3.00 -5.99
CA LYS A 70 16.75 2.64 -4.62
C LYS A 70 15.91 1.35 -4.55
N MET A 71 15.55 0.78 -5.69
CA MET A 71 14.79 -0.45 -5.70
C MET A 71 15.62 -1.60 -5.11
N ASP A 72 15.03 -2.28 -4.13
CA ASP A 72 15.57 -3.50 -3.55
C ASP A 72 14.71 -4.70 -3.97
N THR A 73 15.26 -5.53 -4.86
CA THR A 73 14.58 -6.74 -5.36
C THR A 73 14.35 -7.78 -4.27
N LYS A 74 15.09 -7.70 -3.17
CA LYS A 74 14.93 -8.57 -2.00
C LYS A 74 14.02 -7.98 -0.92
N GLN A 75 13.50 -6.77 -1.11
CA GLN A 75 12.51 -6.20 -0.20
C GLN A 75 11.09 -6.58 -0.65
N ILE A 76 10.30 -7.04 0.31
CA ILE A 76 8.85 -7.25 0.18
C ILE A 76 8.15 -6.27 1.10
N SER A 77 7.27 -5.43 0.55
CA SER A 77 6.43 -4.54 1.35
C SER A 77 5.02 -5.10 1.44
N ILE A 78 4.56 -5.40 2.66
CA ILE A 78 3.21 -5.90 2.95
C ILE A 78 2.32 -4.71 3.24
N LEU A 79 1.31 -4.52 2.40
CA LEU A 79 0.40 -3.39 2.40
C LEU A 79 -1.07 -3.87 2.40
N GLY A 80 -1.99 -2.95 2.59
CA GLY A 80 -3.43 -3.18 2.36
C GLY A 80 -4.23 -3.59 3.59
N SER A 81 -3.60 -3.82 4.73
CA SER A 81 -4.26 -4.08 6.01
C SER A 81 -4.12 -2.88 6.96
N ASP A 82 -5.00 -2.80 7.95
CA ASP A 82 -4.86 -1.90 9.09
C ASP A 82 -4.09 -2.56 10.24
N PHE A 83 -3.89 -3.86 10.15
CA PHE A 83 -3.20 -4.67 11.14
C PHE A 83 -1.94 -5.28 10.54
N ALA A 84 -0.88 -5.35 11.34
CA ALA A 84 0.31 -6.12 10.99
C ALA A 84 -0.02 -7.61 10.89
N LEU A 85 0.77 -8.36 10.17
CA LEU A 85 0.71 -9.82 10.24
C LEU A 85 0.97 -10.28 11.66
N ASP A 86 0.24 -11.32 12.09
CA ASP A 86 0.49 -11.96 13.38
C ASP A 86 1.94 -12.45 13.48
N GLN A 87 2.49 -12.42 14.68
CA GLN A 87 3.87 -12.86 14.90
C GLN A 87 4.08 -14.36 14.63
N SER A 88 3.00 -15.14 14.73
CA SER A 88 2.98 -16.56 14.39
C SER A 88 2.77 -16.86 12.89
N SER A 89 2.61 -15.83 12.06
CA SER A 89 2.44 -16.02 10.62
C SER A 89 3.68 -16.64 9.99
N ASP A 90 3.51 -17.73 9.26
CA ASP A 90 4.59 -18.42 8.55
C ASP A 90 5.34 -17.49 7.59
N LEU A 91 4.68 -16.49 7.02
CA LEU A 91 5.31 -15.49 6.15
C LEU A 91 6.43 -14.72 6.85
N LYS A 92 6.27 -14.45 8.17
CA LYS A 92 7.31 -13.76 8.96
C LYS A 92 8.56 -14.60 9.20
N GLU A 93 8.45 -15.89 9.08
CA GLU A 93 9.57 -16.82 9.23
C GLU A 93 10.15 -17.22 7.86
N LEU A 94 9.29 -17.58 6.92
CA LEU A 94 9.69 -18.14 5.63
C LEU A 94 10.35 -17.11 4.72
N LEU A 95 9.82 -15.89 4.64
CA LEU A 95 10.37 -14.86 3.76
C LEU A 95 11.80 -14.44 4.16
N PRO A 96 12.10 -14.13 5.44
CA PRO A 96 13.47 -13.85 5.84
C PRO A 96 14.43 -15.05 5.64
N LYS A 97 13.97 -16.28 5.88
CA LYS A 97 14.78 -17.49 5.61
C LYS A 97 15.12 -17.64 4.13
N ALA A 98 14.26 -17.19 3.25
CA ALA A 98 14.48 -17.17 1.80
C ALA A 98 15.30 -15.93 1.35
N GLY A 99 15.86 -15.16 2.27
CA GLY A 99 16.71 -14.01 1.99
C GLY A 99 15.99 -12.72 1.65
N TYR A 100 14.68 -12.60 1.99
CA TYR A 100 13.89 -11.39 1.76
C TYR A 100 13.82 -10.53 3.02
N THR A 101 13.91 -9.22 2.83
CA THR A 101 13.59 -8.22 3.85
C THR A 101 12.10 -7.90 3.80
N VAL A 102 11.39 -8.13 4.90
CA VAL A 102 9.96 -7.85 4.99
C VAL A 102 9.72 -6.52 5.70
N ARG A 103 8.98 -5.62 5.06
CA ARG A 103 8.51 -4.37 5.66
C ARG A 103 6.98 -4.35 5.67
N GLU A 104 6.40 -3.90 6.77
CA GLU A 104 4.97 -3.75 6.94
C GLU A 104 4.62 -2.28 7.19
N LEU A 105 3.53 -1.80 6.59
CA LEU A 105 3.03 -0.44 6.81
C LEU A 105 2.87 -0.12 8.30
N GLN A 106 2.37 -1.07 9.08
CA GLN A 106 2.06 -0.89 10.51
C GLN A 106 3.30 -0.80 11.39
N SER A 107 4.46 -1.17 10.88
CA SER A 107 5.74 -1.02 11.60
C SER A 107 6.40 0.34 11.37
N CYS A 108 5.93 1.11 10.39
CA CYS A 108 6.47 2.44 10.11
C CYS A 108 6.07 3.44 11.20
N ARG A 109 7.06 4.15 11.73
CA ARG A 109 6.89 5.17 12.77
C ARG A 109 7.15 6.58 12.27
N THR A 110 7.81 6.70 11.13
CA THR A 110 8.16 7.98 10.51
C THR A 110 7.67 8.03 9.06
N TRP A 111 7.61 9.23 8.52
CA TRP A 111 7.29 9.43 7.11
C TRP A 111 8.36 8.85 6.18
N GLU A 112 9.59 8.93 6.60
CA GLU A 112 10.75 8.38 5.88
C GLU A 112 10.65 6.85 5.79
N GLU A 113 10.38 6.16 6.92
CA GLU A 113 10.16 4.72 6.94
C GLU A 113 8.95 4.30 6.08
N TYR A 114 7.89 5.10 6.08
CA TYR A 114 6.73 4.88 5.21
C TYR A 114 7.13 4.97 3.73
N LYS A 115 7.90 5.98 3.34
CA LYS A 115 8.37 6.14 1.96
C LYS A 115 9.28 5.00 1.50
N GLU A 116 10.08 4.42 2.40
CA GLU A 116 10.93 3.26 2.10
C GLU A 116 10.13 2.02 1.68
N LEU A 117 8.83 1.94 1.98
CA LEU A 117 7.97 0.87 1.48
C LEU A 117 7.91 0.86 -0.06
N GLY A 118 8.05 2.02 -0.70
CA GLY A 118 8.07 2.15 -2.16
C GLY A 118 9.31 1.53 -2.82
N ASN A 119 10.39 1.29 -2.06
CA ASN A 119 11.62 0.71 -2.60
C ASN A 119 11.54 -0.81 -2.85
N ALA A 120 10.46 -1.46 -2.42
CA ALA A 120 10.30 -2.90 -2.58
C ALA A 120 10.23 -3.33 -4.05
N GLY A 121 10.89 -4.44 -4.36
CA GLY A 121 10.74 -5.14 -5.63
C GLY A 121 9.40 -5.85 -5.75
N THR A 122 8.79 -6.21 -4.61
CA THR A 122 7.51 -6.91 -4.54
C THR A 122 6.58 -6.29 -3.52
N PHE A 123 5.34 -6.03 -3.92
CA PHE A 123 4.26 -5.65 -3.03
C PHE A 123 3.35 -6.85 -2.76
N LEU A 124 3.16 -7.18 -1.49
CA LEU A 124 2.30 -8.27 -1.04
C LEU A 124 1.03 -7.69 -0.39
N CYS A 125 -0.11 -8.22 -0.78
CA CYS A 125 -1.41 -7.85 -0.25
C CYS A 125 -2.20 -9.09 0.17
N CYS A 126 -2.68 -9.13 1.41
CA CYS A 126 -3.51 -10.22 1.92
C CYS A 126 -5.00 -9.84 2.07
N TYR A 127 -5.35 -8.56 1.91
CA TYR A 127 -6.70 -8.06 2.16
C TYR A 127 -7.35 -7.45 0.91
N PRO A 128 -8.62 -7.77 0.63
CA PRO A 128 -9.33 -7.28 -0.55
C PRO A 128 -9.38 -5.76 -0.67
N SER A 129 -9.47 -5.05 0.45
CA SER A 129 -9.53 -3.58 0.48
C SER A 129 -8.26 -2.91 -0.02
N GLY A 130 -7.11 -3.55 0.19
CA GLY A 130 -5.82 -3.04 -0.27
C GLY A 130 -5.53 -3.30 -1.74
N LYS A 131 -6.10 -4.38 -2.30
CA LYS A 131 -5.77 -4.90 -3.62
C LYS A 131 -5.75 -3.80 -4.70
N TYR A 132 -6.83 -3.03 -4.80
CA TYR A 132 -6.98 -2.00 -5.84
C TYR A 132 -5.85 -0.95 -5.81
N GLY A 133 -5.55 -0.39 -4.65
CA GLY A 133 -4.53 0.65 -4.51
C GLY A 133 -3.11 0.13 -4.75
N ILE A 134 -2.82 -1.09 -4.26
CA ILE A 134 -1.49 -1.71 -4.38
C ILE A 134 -1.22 -2.17 -5.81
N GLU A 135 -2.21 -2.71 -6.50
CA GLU A 135 -2.08 -3.07 -7.92
C GLU A 135 -1.72 -1.85 -8.79
N LEU A 136 -2.38 -0.70 -8.53
CA LEU A 136 -2.04 0.55 -9.20
C LEU A 136 -0.63 1.06 -8.83
N LEU A 137 -0.23 0.94 -7.56
CA LEU A 137 1.13 1.27 -7.11
C LEU A 137 2.16 0.42 -7.83
N ALA A 138 1.98 -0.90 -7.84
CA ALA A 138 2.89 -1.84 -8.47
C ALA A 138 3.05 -1.55 -9.97
N LYS A 139 1.94 -1.28 -10.65
CA LYS A 139 1.96 -0.89 -12.06
C LYS A 139 2.70 0.43 -12.29
N ARG A 140 2.50 1.44 -11.42
CA ARG A 140 3.14 2.76 -11.55
C ARG A 140 4.65 2.69 -11.34
N LEU A 141 5.10 1.87 -10.39
CA LEU A 141 6.51 1.72 -10.06
C LEU A 141 7.22 0.59 -10.84
N ASP A 142 6.49 -0.14 -11.70
CA ASP A 142 6.99 -1.33 -12.41
C ASP A 142 7.55 -2.37 -11.44
N ARG A 143 6.69 -2.84 -10.52
CA ARG A 143 7.03 -3.81 -9.47
C ARG A 143 6.13 -5.02 -9.52
N THR A 144 6.60 -6.10 -8.94
CA THR A 144 5.80 -7.32 -8.77
C THR A 144 4.67 -7.09 -7.78
N PHE A 145 3.46 -7.56 -8.11
CA PHE A 145 2.31 -7.56 -7.23
C PHE A 145 1.86 -8.98 -6.94
N LEU A 146 1.76 -9.32 -5.66
CA LEU A 146 1.22 -10.57 -5.16
C LEU A 146 -0.03 -10.31 -4.33
N TYR A 147 -1.11 -10.98 -4.69
CA TYR A 147 -2.33 -10.99 -3.90
C TYR A 147 -2.56 -12.40 -3.35
N LEU A 148 -2.37 -12.57 -2.04
CA LEU A 148 -2.52 -13.83 -1.32
C LEU A 148 -3.60 -13.61 -0.24
N PRO A 149 -4.90 -13.81 -0.56
CA PRO A 149 -5.97 -13.64 0.41
C PRO A 149 -5.82 -14.65 1.54
N LEU A 150 -6.14 -14.23 2.76
CA LEU A 150 -6.12 -15.13 3.90
C LEU A 150 -7.22 -16.19 3.74
N SER A 151 -6.84 -17.45 3.79
CA SER A 151 -7.76 -18.60 3.72
C SER A 151 -7.55 -19.53 4.91
N PHE A 152 -8.60 -20.28 5.25
CA PHE A 152 -8.55 -21.42 6.19
C PHE A 152 -8.62 -22.77 5.45
N ASP A 153 -8.70 -22.76 4.13
CA ASP A 153 -8.68 -23.96 3.30
C ASP A 153 -7.23 -24.32 2.96
N TYR A 154 -6.78 -25.49 3.37
CA TYR A 154 -5.43 -25.98 3.17
C TYR A 154 -5.03 -26.11 1.69
N GLU A 155 -5.97 -26.44 0.81
CA GLU A 155 -5.68 -26.53 -0.62
C GLU A 155 -5.51 -25.16 -1.26
N GLU A 156 -6.24 -24.16 -0.77
CA GLU A 156 -6.05 -22.76 -1.18
C GLU A 156 -4.72 -22.23 -0.69
N ILE A 157 -4.40 -22.41 0.60
CA ILE A 157 -3.13 -22.00 1.21
C ILE A 157 -1.94 -22.57 0.44
N LYS A 158 -2.01 -23.86 0.10
CA LYS A 158 -0.95 -24.52 -0.66
C LYS A 158 -0.75 -23.94 -2.06
N LYS A 159 -1.85 -23.62 -2.75
CA LYS A 159 -1.78 -22.94 -4.06
C LYS A 159 -1.17 -21.53 -3.94
N GLU A 160 -1.53 -20.79 -2.90
CA GLU A 160 -0.98 -19.47 -2.63
C GLU A 160 0.53 -19.54 -2.33
N GLU A 161 0.95 -20.53 -1.56
CA GLU A 161 2.37 -20.80 -1.30
C GLU A 161 3.11 -21.11 -2.61
N GLU A 162 2.57 -21.95 -3.48
CA GLU A 162 3.15 -22.23 -4.79
C GLU A 162 3.28 -20.95 -5.65
N ILE A 163 2.26 -20.09 -5.66
CA ILE A 163 2.28 -18.81 -6.37
C ILE A 163 3.37 -17.91 -5.79
N LEU A 164 3.48 -17.81 -4.46
CA LEU A 164 4.48 -17.02 -3.78
C LEU A 164 5.89 -17.42 -4.21
N TRP A 165 6.24 -18.70 -4.07
CA TRP A 165 7.59 -19.20 -4.37
C TRP A 165 7.93 -19.17 -5.85
N ASN A 166 6.97 -19.44 -6.74
CA ASN A 166 7.17 -19.31 -8.18
C ASN A 166 7.45 -17.87 -8.61
N THR A 167 6.89 -16.90 -7.89
CA THR A 167 7.07 -15.48 -8.18
C THR A 167 8.38 -14.95 -7.61
N LEU A 168 8.67 -15.27 -6.36
CA LEU A 168 9.85 -14.74 -5.66
C LEU A 168 11.17 -15.40 -6.11
N LYS A 169 11.13 -16.65 -6.58
CA LYS A 169 12.33 -17.42 -7.01
C LYS A 169 13.45 -17.31 -5.98
N PRO A 170 13.31 -17.90 -4.79
CA PRO A 170 14.39 -17.92 -3.81
C PRO A 170 15.66 -18.47 -4.46
N GLU A 171 16.81 -17.87 -4.16
CA GLU A 171 18.07 -18.41 -4.59
C GLU A 171 18.23 -19.81 -3.99
N ASP A 172 18.44 -20.82 -4.84
CA ASP A 172 18.78 -22.15 -4.36
C ASP A 172 20.06 -22.02 -3.53
N ASN A 173 19.92 -22.07 -2.21
CA ASN A 173 21.07 -22.24 -1.32
C ASN A 173 21.62 -23.65 -1.56
N GLN A 174 22.59 -23.74 -2.50
CA GLN A 174 23.45 -24.91 -2.66
C GLN A 174 24.37 -25.07 -1.46
#